data_3f4731914d6396db46a8d8f7956b3309
#
_entry.id   3f4731914d6396db46a8d8f7956b3309
#
_cell.length_a   1.000
_cell.length_b   1.000
_cell.length_c   1.000
_cell.angle_alpha   90.00
_cell.angle_beta   90.00
_cell.angle_gamma   90.00
#
_symmetry.space_group_name_H-M   'P 1'
#
loop_
_entity.id
_entity.type
_entity.pdbx_description
1 polymer ?
#
loop_
_entity_poly.entity_id
_entity_poly.type
_entity_poly.pdbx_seq_one_letter_code
_entity_poly.pdbx_strand_id
1 'polypeptide(L)'
;MDSLLNTGRPPVFCPGCSHERITKALDKALSNMGIEGDKAVIVSDIGCSGLFDTFFNTHAFHGIHGRALTYAAGIKLAKPDLNVIVTMGDGGLGIGGAHLLAACRRNINLTLLILNNFNFGMTGGQFSATTPPEAQVGSGFLNRLEKPIDVCDVARSAGAPYVSRCSSYSGTLSDELEKAIRFDGFSLIDMWGICPGRYTKRNRLTPQIIDETLAGLPPCSGIVEENKREEYGHSYRKLTSKLKKATPPAGIRAEFVFPESNRQEVMILGSAGQRIITSGDILCIAGLTAGLNVTQKNDYNITVLRGPSISEIILSPDDIGYSGIEKPSVIIALAQEGIDRRRYIFNGLDESTLIIRSAGVDIPESRAAFLDVDLKARGIKSENWALASLAVMAKLKKVINMDMLNGALKLVFREAVLESALELVNRVEL
;
A
#
# COMPACT_ATOMS: atom_id res chain seq x y z
N MET A 1 32.44 -13.59 15.38
CA MET A 1 32.43 -12.64 14.25
C MET A 1 32.75 -11.25 14.75
N ASP A 2 33.15 -10.36 13.84
CA ASP A 2 33.37 -8.96 14.18
C ASP A 2 32.02 -8.27 14.47
N SER A 3 32.08 -7.17 15.21
CA SER A 3 30.93 -6.32 15.50
C SER A 3 30.30 -5.77 14.21
N LEU A 4 28.97 -5.79 14.14
CA LEU A 4 28.21 -5.18 13.06
C LEU A 4 27.88 -3.70 13.31
N LEU A 5 28.34 -3.12 14.43
CA LEU A 5 28.11 -1.70 14.69
C LEU A 5 28.81 -0.81 13.66
N ASN A 6 28.09 0.17 13.19
CA ASN A 6 28.61 1.16 12.23
C ASN A 6 29.43 2.22 12.99
N THR A 7 30.76 2.09 12.91
CA THR A 7 31.69 3.04 13.56
C THR A 7 31.60 4.45 13.00
N GLY A 8 31.14 4.62 11.77
CA GLY A 8 30.91 5.92 11.13
C GLY A 8 29.62 6.61 11.59
N ARG A 9 28.70 5.85 12.25
CA ARG A 9 27.44 6.37 12.83
C ARG A 9 27.18 5.76 14.19
N PRO A 10 27.94 6.14 15.21
CA PRO A 10 27.77 5.62 16.56
C PRO A 10 26.38 6.03 17.14
N PRO A 11 25.81 5.23 18.05
CA PRO A 11 24.56 5.56 18.72
C PRO A 11 24.58 6.94 19.37
N VAL A 12 23.55 7.76 19.12
CA VAL A 12 23.42 9.15 19.60
C VAL A 12 22.33 9.32 20.65
N PHE A 13 22.13 8.30 21.48
CA PHE A 13 21.11 8.32 22.54
C PHE A 13 21.51 9.24 23.71
N CYS A 14 20.52 9.64 24.50
CA CYS A 14 20.76 10.38 25.74
C CYS A 14 21.67 9.57 26.69
N PRO A 15 22.58 10.20 27.44
CA PRO A 15 23.41 9.51 28.43
C PRO A 15 22.56 8.69 29.42
N GLY A 16 22.87 7.40 29.54
CA GLY A 16 22.13 6.45 30.38
C GLY A 16 20.84 5.89 29.77
N CYS A 17 20.55 6.16 28.53
CA CYS A 17 19.38 5.60 27.83
C CYS A 17 19.52 4.07 27.65
N SER A 18 18.45 3.34 27.94
CA SER A 18 18.42 1.88 27.75
C SER A 18 18.64 1.44 26.30
N HIS A 19 18.30 2.27 25.31
CA HIS A 19 18.47 1.95 23.92
C HIS A 19 19.92 1.68 23.51
N GLU A 20 20.90 2.36 24.15
CA GLU A 20 22.32 2.07 23.92
C GLU A 20 22.71 0.65 24.36
N ARG A 21 22.17 0.19 25.50
CA ARG A 21 22.41 -1.18 25.99
C ARG A 21 21.78 -2.21 25.03
N ILE A 22 20.56 -1.95 24.59
CA ILE A 22 19.86 -2.81 23.62
C ILE A 22 20.64 -2.89 22.31
N THR A 23 21.19 -1.78 21.81
CA THR A 23 22.03 -1.77 20.61
C THR A 23 23.26 -2.67 20.77
N LYS A 24 23.97 -2.55 21.90
CA LYS A 24 25.15 -3.39 22.21
C LYS A 24 24.77 -4.87 22.38
N ALA A 25 23.63 -5.16 23.01
CA ALA A 25 23.15 -6.53 23.20
C ALA A 25 22.74 -7.17 21.86
N LEU A 26 22.12 -6.41 20.96
CA LEU A 26 21.76 -6.87 19.63
C LEU A 26 23.00 -7.16 18.78
N ASP A 27 23.99 -6.29 18.80
CA ASP A 27 25.28 -6.52 18.13
C ASP A 27 25.94 -7.81 18.61
N LYS A 28 26.00 -7.99 19.93
CA LYS A 28 26.54 -9.22 20.53
C LYS A 28 25.77 -10.46 20.11
N ALA A 29 24.43 -10.39 20.08
CA ALA A 29 23.60 -11.52 19.64
C ALA A 29 23.88 -11.88 18.19
N LEU A 30 23.91 -10.90 17.29
CA LEU A 30 24.19 -11.11 15.86
C LEU A 30 25.61 -11.68 15.65
N SER A 31 26.60 -11.16 16.35
CA SER A 31 27.98 -11.65 16.31
C SER A 31 28.10 -13.08 16.81
N ASN A 32 27.45 -13.43 17.95
CA ASN A 32 27.43 -14.80 18.50
C ASN A 32 26.78 -15.79 17.52
N MET A 33 25.74 -15.36 16.80
CA MET A 33 25.05 -16.17 15.81
C MET A 33 25.84 -16.34 14.52
N GLY A 34 26.89 -15.59 14.30
CA GLY A 34 27.65 -15.61 13.07
C GLY A 34 26.90 -15.01 11.89
N ILE A 35 25.99 -14.06 12.12
CA ILE A 35 25.20 -13.44 11.05
C ILE A 35 26.05 -12.35 10.37
N GLU A 36 26.23 -12.48 9.07
CA GLU A 36 26.87 -11.44 8.22
C GLU A 36 25.91 -10.29 7.98
N GLY A 37 26.43 -9.09 7.79
CA GLY A 37 25.61 -7.88 7.63
C GLY A 37 24.66 -7.93 6.43
N ASP A 38 25.05 -8.58 5.33
CA ASP A 38 24.21 -8.80 4.14
C ASP A 38 23.11 -9.87 4.34
N LYS A 39 23.15 -10.60 5.45
CA LYS A 39 22.14 -11.59 5.85
C LYS A 39 21.15 -11.10 6.89
N ALA A 40 21.27 -9.83 7.28
CA ALA A 40 20.35 -9.20 8.22
C ALA A 40 19.78 -7.89 7.66
N VAL A 41 18.56 -7.56 8.06
CA VAL A 41 17.95 -6.27 7.83
C VAL A 41 17.31 -5.76 9.13
N ILE A 42 17.63 -4.51 9.49
CA ILE A 42 16.98 -3.82 10.59
C ILE A 42 15.92 -2.90 10.00
N VAL A 43 14.67 -3.17 10.37
CA VAL A 43 13.50 -2.39 9.97
C VAL A 43 13.07 -1.53 11.15
N SER A 44 13.34 -0.24 11.05
CA SER A 44 13.06 0.70 12.14
C SER A 44 11.72 1.40 11.97
N ASP A 45 11.09 1.69 13.13
CA ASP A 45 9.93 2.57 13.22
C ASP A 45 10.37 4.04 13.30
N ILE A 46 9.63 4.91 13.98
CA ILE A 46 9.93 6.32 14.18
C ILE A 46 10.25 6.60 15.65
N GLY A 47 10.96 7.69 15.91
CA GLY A 47 11.42 8.09 17.24
C GLY A 47 12.81 7.54 17.57
N CYS A 48 13.14 7.42 18.85
CA CYS A 48 14.46 6.93 19.26
C CYS A 48 14.74 5.49 18.80
N SER A 49 13.73 4.63 18.74
CA SER A 49 13.83 3.29 18.17
C SER A 49 14.06 3.28 16.65
N GLY A 50 13.68 4.36 15.99
CA GLY A 50 13.85 4.55 14.55
C GLY A 50 15.30 4.80 14.11
N LEU A 51 16.20 5.03 15.05
CA LEU A 51 17.62 5.28 14.72
C LEU A 51 18.44 4.00 14.56
N PHE A 52 17.89 2.85 14.98
CA PHE A 52 18.63 1.59 15.03
C PHE A 52 19.14 1.13 13.66
N ASP A 53 18.38 1.33 12.60
CA ASP A 53 18.74 0.96 11.24
C ASP A 53 20.05 1.61 10.76
N THR A 54 20.39 2.78 11.30
CA THR A 54 21.61 3.51 10.93
C THR A 54 22.86 3.10 11.72
N PHE A 55 22.69 2.40 12.85
CA PHE A 55 23.77 2.04 13.75
C PHE A 55 24.47 0.73 13.43
N PHE A 56 23.98 0.01 12.42
CA PHE A 56 24.51 -1.29 12.03
C PHE A 56 24.94 -1.34 10.57
N ASN A 57 25.99 -2.08 10.29
CA ASN A 57 26.44 -2.42 8.94
C ASN A 57 25.61 -3.61 8.40
N THR A 58 24.31 -3.43 8.28
CA THR A 58 23.34 -4.39 7.76
C THR A 58 22.51 -3.72 6.67
N HIS A 59 21.60 -4.45 6.03
CA HIS A 59 20.52 -3.77 5.30
C HIS A 59 19.69 -2.95 6.28
N ALA A 60 19.30 -1.75 5.85
CA ALA A 60 18.54 -0.80 6.65
C ALA A 60 17.24 -0.43 5.94
N PHE A 61 16.13 -0.39 6.70
CA PHE A 61 14.87 0.10 6.18
C PHE A 61 14.19 0.99 7.24
N HIS A 62 14.01 2.26 6.90
CA HIS A 62 13.33 3.24 7.74
C HIS A 62 11.93 3.51 7.20
N GLY A 63 10.90 3.30 8.00
CA GLY A 63 9.51 3.36 7.56
C GLY A 63 8.69 4.49 8.18
N ILE A 64 7.39 4.46 7.93
CA ILE A 64 6.40 5.37 8.51
C ILE A 64 6.02 4.87 9.91
N HIS A 65 5.71 5.79 10.81
CA HIS A 65 5.38 5.51 12.22
C HIS A 65 4.26 4.48 12.38
N GLY A 66 4.53 3.46 13.19
CA GLY A 66 3.63 2.33 13.43
C GLY A 66 3.55 1.33 12.28
N ARG A 67 4.37 1.46 11.22
CA ARG A 67 4.31 0.61 10.02
C ARG A 67 5.48 -0.35 9.84
N ALA A 68 6.47 -0.33 10.71
CA ALA A 68 7.68 -1.15 10.57
C ALA A 68 7.37 -2.64 10.35
N LEU A 69 6.40 -3.21 11.06
CA LEU A 69 5.97 -4.60 10.90
C LEU A 69 5.43 -4.93 9.50
N THR A 70 4.77 -3.99 8.84
CA THR A 70 4.22 -4.23 7.49
C THR A 70 5.32 -4.29 6.45
N TYR A 71 6.32 -3.42 6.56
CA TYR A 71 7.51 -3.46 5.68
C TYR A 71 8.32 -4.70 5.92
N ALA A 72 8.59 -5.05 7.20
CA ALA A 72 9.31 -6.25 7.58
C ALA A 72 8.65 -7.52 7.04
N ALA A 73 7.33 -7.63 7.13
CA ALA A 73 6.58 -8.75 6.58
C ALA A 73 6.77 -8.87 5.05
N GLY A 74 6.70 -7.75 4.32
CA GLY A 74 6.95 -7.70 2.88
C GLY A 74 8.39 -8.13 2.52
N ILE A 75 9.38 -7.60 3.25
CA ILE A 75 10.81 -7.95 3.06
C ILE A 75 11.02 -9.44 3.31
N LYS A 76 10.50 -10.00 4.42
CA LYS A 76 10.69 -11.43 4.74
C LYS A 76 10.04 -12.36 3.71
N LEU A 77 8.86 -12.02 3.21
CA LEU A 77 8.20 -12.81 2.17
C LEU A 77 8.95 -12.76 0.82
N ALA A 78 9.53 -11.60 0.48
CA ALA A 78 10.31 -11.42 -0.75
C ALA A 78 11.72 -12.00 -0.65
N LYS A 79 12.33 -11.99 0.54
CA LYS A 79 13.69 -12.45 0.83
C LYS A 79 13.69 -13.36 2.07
N PRO A 80 13.26 -14.63 1.92
CA PRO A 80 13.07 -15.55 3.04
C PRO A 80 14.34 -15.83 3.85
N ASP A 81 15.50 -15.73 3.22
CA ASP A 81 16.79 -16.06 3.82
C ASP A 81 17.36 -14.95 4.72
N LEU A 82 16.76 -13.74 4.70
CA LEU A 82 17.19 -12.65 5.56
C LEU A 82 16.69 -12.82 7.00
N ASN A 83 17.56 -12.49 7.95
CA ASN A 83 17.16 -12.27 9.35
C ASN A 83 16.52 -10.88 9.45
N VAL A 84 15.21 -10.82 9.62
CA VAL A 84 14.44 -9.58 9.66
C VAL A 84 14.17 -9.20 11.11
N ILE A 85 14.77 -8.09 11.54
CA ILE A 85 14.68 -7.57 12.89
C ILE A 85 13.97 -6.22 12.85
N VAL A 86 12.90 -6.10 13.62
CA VAL A 86 12.07 -4.88 13.70
C VAL A 86 12.31 -4.18 15.03
N THR A 87 12.63 -2.90 15.01
CA THR A 87 12.74 -2.08 16.22
C THR A 87 11.62 -1.06 16.29
N MET A 88 10.78 -1.16 17.31
CA MET A 88 9.67 -0.25 17.58
C MET A 88 9.71 0.23 19.03
N GLY A 89 9.38 1.49 19.27
CA GLY A 89 9.06 1.97 20.61
C GLY A 89 7.60 1.62 20.97
N ASP A 90 7.29 1.74 22.26
CA ASP A 90 5.94 1.62 22.81
C ASP A 90 4.93 2.60 22.17
N GLY A 91 5.38 3.78 21.76
CA GLY A 91 4.57 4.72 20.99
C GLY A 91 4.23 4.20 19.59
N GLY A 92 5.22 3.71 18.84
CA GLY A 92 5.02 3.09 17.53
C GLY A 92 4.14 1.86 17.59
N LEU A 93 4.29 1.06 18.65
CA LEU A 93 3.43 -0.09 18.91
C LEU A 93 1.96 0.33 19.06
N GLY A 94 1.68 1.39 19.83
CA GLY A 94 0.31 1.90 20.01
C GLY A 94 -0.32 2.35 18.70
N ILE A 95 0.44 3.11 17.87
CA ILE A 95 -0.01 3.55 16.54
C ILE A 95 -0.22 2.34 15.60
N GLY A 96 0.67 1.36 15.67
CA GLY A 96 0.68 0.18 14.80
C GLY A 96 -0.05 -1.05 15.37
N GLY A 97 -0.91 -0.93 16.37
CA GLY A 97 -1.53 -2.05 17.08
C GLY A 97 -2.20 -3.08 16.16
N ALA A 98 -2.92 -2.65 15.14
CA ALA A 98 -3.52 -3.56 14.15
C ALA A 98 -2.47 -4.39 13.38
N HIS A 99 -1.28 -3.83 13.15
CA HIS A 99 -0.19 -4.53 12.47
C HIS A 99 0.49 -5.55 13.38
N LEU A 100 0.57 -5.27 14.70
CA LEU A 100 0.98 -6.26 15.69
C LEU A 100 0.05 -7.48 15.65
N LEU A 101 -1.27 -7.26 15.76
CA LEU A 101 -2.26 -8.35 15.68
C LEU A 101 -2.12 -9.16 14.39
N ALA A 102 -1.92 -8.49 13.25
CA ALA A 102 -1.74 -9.15 11.96
C ALA A 102 -0.45 -9.98 11.90
N ALA A 103 0.67 -9.47 12.44
CA ALA A 103 1.95 -10.18 12.49
C ALA A 103 1.87 -11.44 13.37
N CYS A 104 1.30 -11.31 14.58
CA CYS A 104 1.06 -12.43 15.49
C CYS A 104 0.25 -13.55 14.81
N ARG A 105 -0.88 -13.18 14.18
CA ARG A 105 -1.77 -14.15 13.51
C ARG A 105 -1.10 -14.86 12.33
N ARG A 106 -0.22 -14.19 11.59
CA ARG A 106 0.43 -14.76 10.39
C ARG A 106 1.60 -15.66 10.73
N ASN A 107 2.26 -15.48 11.84
CA ASN A 107 3.49 -16.21 12.18
C ASN A 107 4.56 -16.12 11.07
N ILE A 108 4.81 -14.91 10.56
CA ILE A 108 5.91 -14.67 9.62
C ILE A 108 7.23 -14.64 10.40
N ASN A 109 8.25 -15.35 9.94
CA ASN A 109 9.57 -15.41 10.58
C ASN A 109 10.25 -14.02 10.57
N LEU A 110 9.99 -13.25 11.60
CA LEU A 110 10.64 -11.99 11.92
C LEU A 110 10.63 -11.73 13.43
N THR A 111 11.62 -10.99 13.91
CA THR A 111 11.76 -10.66 15.33
C THR A 111 11.38 -9.22 15.59
N LEU A 112 10.38 -9.01 16.44
CA LEU A 112 9.95 -7.68 16.89
C LEU A 112 10.56 -7.35 18.24
N LEU A 113 11.35 -6.31 18.29
CA LEU A 113 11.96 -5.74 19.48
C LEU A 113 11.19 -4.49 19.90
N ILE A 114 10.43 -4.57 20.99
CA ILE A 114 9.76 -3.41 21.59
C ILE A 114 10.70 -2.76 22.60
N LEU A 115 11.13 -1.53 22.29
CA LEU A 115 11.94 -0.70 23.14
C LEU A 115 11.02 0.11 24.06
N ASN A 116 10.53 -0.53 25.11
CA ASN A 116 9.48 -0.01 25.97
C ASN A 116 10.06 0.88 27.07
N ASN A 117 9.89 2.17 26.94
CA ASN A 117 10.32 3.15 27.92
C ASN A 117 9.16 4.03 28.45
N PHE A 118 7.93 3.58 28.22
CA PHE A 118 6.67 4.12 28.73
C PHE A 118 6.34 5.55 28.31
N ASN A 119 6.91 6.02 27.18
CA ASN A 119 6.58 7.36 26.67
C ASN A 119 7.06 7.61 25.24
N PHE A 120 6.47 8.59 24.56
CA PHE A 120 7.03 9.17 23.33
C PHE A 120 8.23 10.09 23.72
N GLY A 121 9.42 9.51 23.83
CA GLY A 121 10.60 10.21 24.34
C GLY A 121 11.06 11.38 23.47
N MET A 122 11.15 11.20 22.15
CA MET A 122 11.73 12.17 21.23
C MET A 122 10.90 13.46 21.14
N THR A 123 9.58 13.37 21.19
CA THR A 123 8.66 14.50 20.96
C THR A 123 8.29 15.29 22.22
N GLY A 124 8.76 14.89 23.40
CA GLY A 124 8.52 15.67 24.63
C GLY A 124 8.04 14.88 25.83
N GLY A 125 7.92 13.57 25.74
CA GLY A 125 7.53 12.70 26.84
C GLY A 125 6.01 12.58 27.01
N GLN A 126 5.27 12.55 25.93
CA GLN A 126 3.83 12.26 25.94
C GLN A 126 3.58 10.80 26.33
N PHE A 127 2.37 10.48 26.77
CA PHE A 127 2.00 9.12 27.12
C PHE A 127 1.95 8.24 25.85
N SER A 128 2.28 6.98 26.01
CA SER A 128 2.21 5.91 25.00
C SER A 128 1.16 4.87 25.42
N ALA A 129 0.97 3.89 24.60
CA ALA A 129 0.02 2.81 24.87
C ALA A 129 0.38 1.95 26.11
N THR A 130 1.62 2.00 26.58
CA THR A 130 2.09 1.24 27.76
C THR A 130 2.29 2.10 29.00
N THR A 131 2.06 3.41 28.91
CA THR A 131 2.29 4.33 30.04
C THR A 131 1.36 4.03 31.20
N PRO A 132 1.86 3.77 32.41
CA PRO A 132 1.01 3.58 33.60
C PRO A 132 0.15 4.81 33.91
N PRO A 133 -1.07 4.61 34.46
CA PRO A 133 -1.98 5.72 34.77
C PRO A 133 -1.42 6.72 35.78
N GLU A 134 -0.62 6.25 36.72
CA GLU A 134 0.01 7.06 37.77
C GLU A 134 1.23 7.85 37.26
N ALA A 135 1.75 7.55 36.10
CA ALA A 135 2.93 8.17 35.54
C ALA A 135 2.76 9.66 35.25
N GLN A 136 3.82 10.44 35.56
CA GLN A 136 3.90 11.85 35.22
C GLN A 136 4.55 12.03 33.84
N VAL A 137 3.74 12.43 32.85
CA VAL A 137 4.13 12.57 31.44
C VAL A 137 3.88 13.98 30.91
N GLY A 138 4.44 14.28 29.73
CA GLY A 138 4.32 15.60 29.09
C GLY A 138 2.91 15.93 28.63
N SER A 139 2.03 14.95 28.46
CA SER A 139 0.62 15.08 28.06
C SER A 139 -0.35 15.33 29.24
N GLY A 140 0.15 15.60 30.43
CA GLY A 140 -0.66 15.92 31.60
C GLY A 140 -1.38 14.68 32.16
N PHE A 141 -2.70 14.75 32.25
CA PHE A 141 -3.53 13.71 32.89
C PHE A 141 -4.08 12.65 31.90
N LEU A 142 -3.80 12.78 30.59
CA LEU A 142 -4.46 11.98 29.55
C LEU A 142 -4.20 10.47 29.69
N ASN A 143 -3.04 10.06 30.18
CA ASN A 143 -2.73 8.65 30.47
C ASN A 143 -3.63 8.03 31.55
N ARG A 144 -4.32 8.84 32.38
CA ARG A 144 -5.25 8.34 33.39
C ARG A 144 -6.61 7.96 32.83
N LEU A 145 -6.91 8.37 31.61
CA LEU A 145 -8.16 8.11 30.92
C LEU A 145 -8.14 6.78 30.14
N GLU A 146 -6.97 6.22 29.94
CA GLU A 146 -6.76 5.01 29.15
C GLU A 146 -6.15 3.89 29.98
N LYS A 147 -6.53 2.66 29.70
CA LYS A 147 -5.89 1.47 30.28
C LYS A 147 -4.62 1.16 29.47
N PRO A 148 -3.45 1.04 30.10
CA PRO A 148 -2.24 0.65 29.41
C PRO A 148 -2.34 -0.76 28.85
N ILE A 149 -1.69 -0.96 27.70
CA ILE A 149 -1.65 -2.26 27.02
C ILE A 149 -0.56 -3.11 27.69
N ASP A 150 -0.89 -4.35 28.06
CA ASP A 150 0.10 -5.40 28.27
C ASP A 150 0.48 -5.99 26.90
N VAL A 151 1.68 -5.67 26.46
CA VAL A 151 2.18 -6.06 25.11
C VAL A 151 2.24 -7.57 24.96
N CYS A 152 2.68 -8.28 25.98
CA CYS A 152 2.84 -9.73 25.96
C CYS A 152 1.50 -10.45 25.93
N ASP A 153 0.54 -10.01 26.74
CA ASP A 153 -0.79 -10.61 26.78
C ASP A 153 -1.54 -10.39 25.46
N VAL A 154 -1.44 -9.18 24.88
CA VAL A 154 -2.00 -8.89 23.57
C VAL A 154 -1.40 -9.78 22.49
N ALA A 155 -0.06 -9.92 22.46
CA ALA A 155 0.63 -10.74 21.48
C ALA A 155 0.26 -12.22 21.60
N ARG A 156 0.22 -12.77 22.82
CA ARG A 156 -0.24 -14.15 23.09
C ARG A 156 -1.66 -14.38 22.60
N SER A 157 -2.59 -13.51 23.01
CA SER A 157 -4.00 -13.61 22.64
C SER A 157 -4.22 -13.48 21.15
N ALA A 158 -3.34 -12.72 20.45
CA ALA A 158 -3.34 -12.59 19.00
C ALA A 158 -2.66 -13.76 18.26
N GLY A 159 -2.10 -14.74 18.99
CA GLY A 159 -1.53 -15.94 18.41
C GLY A 159 -0.02 -15.87 18.12
N ALA A 160 0.74 -15.00 18.78
CA ALA A 160 2.20 -15.00 18.67
C ALA A 160 2.79 -16.30 19.25
N PRO A 161 3.63 -17.05 18.50
CA PRO A 161 4.18 -18.32 18.98
C PRO A 161 5.43 -18.16 19.86
N TYR A 162 6.03 -16.97 19.88
CA TYR A 162 7.15 -16.64 20.78
C TYR A 162 6.95 -15.25 21.35
N VAL A 163 6.90 -15.14 22.68
CA VAL A 163 6.72 -13.88 23.39
C VAL A 163 7.60 -13.87 24.63
N SER A 164 8.41 -12.84 24.79
CA SER A 164 9.26 -12.63 25.96
C SER A 164 9.17 -11.22 26.48
N ARG A 165 9.31 -11.05 27.79
CA ARG A 165 9.44 -9.76 28.47
C ARG A 165 10.68 -9.78 29.34
N CYS A 166 11.51 -8.76 29.22
CA CYS A 166 12.74 -8.66 29.99
C CYS A 166 13.13 -7.22 30.31
N SER A 167 14.04 -7.08 31.27
CA SER A 167 14.73 -5.83 31.55
C SER A 167 15.83 -5.59 30.50
N SER A 168 15.92 -4.38 29.96
CA SER A 168 17.07 -3.97 29.14
C SER A 168 18.40 -3.93 29.92
N TYR A 169 18.34 -4.13 31.23
CA TYR A 169 19.50 -4.18 32.12
C TYR A 169 19.92 -5.61 32.48
N SER A 170 19.18 -6.62 32.03
CA SER A 170 19.51 -8.01 32.23
C SER A 170 20.89 -8.37 31.68
N GLY A 171 21.69 -9.10 32.45
CA GLY A 171 22.98 -9.64 31.99
C GLY A 171 22.85 -10.67 30.85
N THR A 172 21.67 -11.27 30.68
CA THR A 172 21.34 -12.27 29.65
C THR A 172 20.59 -11.70 28.45
N LEU A 173 20.51 -10.38 28.32
CA LEU A 173 19.73 -9.73 27.24
C LEU A 173 20.15 -10.20 25.84
N SER A 174 21.47 -10.34 25.58
CA SER A 174 21.96 -10.85 24.30
C SER A 174 21.49 -12.29 24.01
N ASP A 175 21.42 -13.13 25.04
CA ASP A 175 20.99 -14.52 24.89
C ASP A 175 19.48 -14.63 24.62
N GLU A 176 18.67 -13.73 25.21
CA GLU A 176 17.25 -13.62 24.93
C GLU A 176 16.99 -13.15 23.48
N LEU A 177 17.76 -12.16 23.02
CA LEU A 177 17.71 -11.69 21.63
C LEU A 177 18.09 -12.81 20.66
N GLU A 178 19.15 -13.55 20.96
CA GLU A 178 19.59 -14.69 20.13
C GLU A 178 18.52 -15.77 20.02
N LYS A 179 17.89 -16.18 21.14
CA LYS A 179 16.80 -17.16 21.14
C LYS A 179 15.63 -16.71 20.28
N ALA A 180 15.24 -15.45 20.37
CA ALA A 180 14.13 -14.89 19.61
C ALA A 180 14.45 -14.81 18.11
N ILE A 181 15.67 -14.43 17.72
CA ILE A 181 16.10 -14.36 16.32
C ILE A 181 16.22 -15.75 15.70
N ARG A 182 16.65 -16.77 16.47
CA ARG A 182 16.75 -18.16 16.02
C ARG A 182 15.39 -18.85 15.90
N PHE A 183 14.35 -18.30 16.50
CA PHE A 183 13.03 -18.91 16.45
C PHE A 183 12.45 -18.85 15.02
N ASP A 184 12.05 -20.00 14.48
CA ASP A 184 11.44 -20.09 13.15
C ASP A 184 9.96 -19.71 13.20
N GLY A 185 9.69 -18.44 13.15
CA GLY A 185 8.36 -17.85 13.23
C GLY A 185 8.38 -16.40 13.76
N PHE A 186 7.24 -15.87 14.06
CA PHE A 186 7.10 -14.55 14.65
C PHE A 186 7.53 -14.57 16.12
N SER A 187 8.52 -13.77 16.46
CA SER A 187 8.98 -13.56 17.84
C SER A 187 8.84 -12.11 18.27
N LEU A 188 8.44 -11.91 19.53
CA LEU A 188 8.31 -10.60 20.15
C LEU A 188 9.05 -10.58 21.47
N ILE A 189 9.85 -9.52 21.69
CA ILE A 189 10.45 -9.21 23.01
C ILE A 189 10.02 -7.82 23.44
N ASP A 190 9.32 -7.72 24.57
CA ASP A 190 9.00 -6.47 25.26
C ASP A 190 10.14 -6.13 26.23
N MET A 191 11.03 -5.22 25.84
CA MET A 191 12.22 -4.83 26.62
C MET A 191 11.96 -3.55 27.40
N TRP A 192 11.78 -3.68 28.71
CA TRP A 192 11.55 -2.55 29.58
C TRP A 192 12.85 -1.80 29.87
N GLY A 193 12.79 -0.49 29.72
CA GLY A 193 13.96 0.37 29.91
C GLY A 193 13.61 1.76 30.39
N ILE A 194 14.61 2.60 30.50
CA ILE A 194 14.47 3.98 30.98
C ILE A 194 14.68 5.00 29.87
N CYS A 195 13.91 6.10 29.95
CA CYS A 195 14.10 7.31 29.17
C CYS A 195 14.59 8.44 30.10
N PRO A 196 15.92 8.65 30.23
CA PRO A 196 16.46 9.64 31.17
C PRO A 196 16.09 11.07 30.80
N GLY A 197 15.88 11.34 29.52
CA GLY A 197 15.56 12.66 29.02
C GLY A 197 14.15 13.14 29.36
N ARG A 198 13.16 12.23 29.44
CA ARG A 198 11.75 12.64 29.53
C ARG A 198 10.94 11.95 30.66
N TYR A 199 11.23 10.69 30.99
CA TYR A 199 10.39 9.88 31.87
C TYR A 199 11.02 9.62 33.26
N THR A 200 12.25 9.13 33.29
CA THR A 200 12.91 8.59 34.49
C THR A 200 12.93 9.55 35.67
N LYS A 201 13.31 10.81 35.46
CA LYS A 201 13.42 11.82 36.53
C LYS A 201 12.08 12.12 37.19
N ARG A 202 10.99 12.15 36.41
CA ARG A 202 9.62 12.45 36.91
C ARG A 202 9.02 11.27 37.67
N ASN A 203 9.32 10.06 37.20
CA ASN A 203 8.69 8.83 37.68
C ASN A 203 9.64 7.99 38.59
N ARG A 204 10.84 8.47 38.87
CA ARG A 204 11.84 7.78 39.69
C ARG A 204 12.11 6.33 39.21
N LEU A 205 11.93 6.05 37.95
CA LEU A 205 12.13 4.72 37.37
C LEU A 205 13.62 4.40 37.27
N THR A 206 14.06 3.32 37.95
CA THR A 206 15.45 2.85 37.96
C THR A 206 15.50 1.43 37.38
N PRO A 207 16.68 0.92 36.97
CA PRO A 207 16.84 -0.47 36.56
C PRO A 207 16.35 -1.46 37.64
N GLN A 208 16.64 -1.20 38.89
CA GLN A 208 16.20 -2.03 40.02
C GLN A 208 14.67 -2.07 40.15
N ILE A 209 13.99 -0.93 40.03
CA ILE A 209 12.52 -0.88 40.07
C ILE A 209 11.92 -1.63 38.89
N ILE A 210 12.54 -1.57 37.68
CA ILE A 210 12.12 -2.37 36.55
C ILE A 210 12.22 -3.87 36.87
N ASP A 211 13.34 -4.32 37.38
CA ASP A 211 13.57 -5.72 37.73
C ASP A 211 12.61 -6.22 38.83
N GLU A 212 12.38 -5.43 39.88
CA GLU A 212 11.39 -5.71 40.94
C GLU A 212 9.96 -5.80 40.38
N THR A 213 9.60 -4.86 39.50
CA THR A 213 8.27 -4.87 38.86
C THR A 213 8.08 -6.10 37.96
N LEU A 214 9.07 -6.43 37.17
CA LEU A 214 9.04 -7.61 36.31
C LEU A 214 8.95 -8.92 37.11
N ALA A 215 9.62 -9.01 38.24
CA ALA A 215 9.54 -10.17 39.13
C ALA A 215 8.15 -10.37 39.75
N GLY A 216 7.36 -9.31 39.87
CA GLY A 216 5.96 -9.36 40.34
C GLY A 216 4.93 -9.70 39.25
N LEU A 217 5.32 -9.73 37.97
CA LEU A 217 4.44 -10.07 36.85
C LEU A 217 4.49 -11.56 36.54
N PRO A 218 3.43 -12.12 35.93
CA PRO A 218 3.46 -13.49 35.42
C PRO A 218 4.64 -13.69 34.46
N PRO A 219 5.37 -14.81 34.57
CA PRO A 219 6.51 -15.10 33.70
C PRO A 219 6.11 -15.07 32.22
N CYS A 220 6.90 -14.40 31.41
CA CYS A 220 6.70 -14.32 29.98
C CYS A 220 8.05 -14.47 29.29
N SER A 221 8.39 -15.72 28.92
CA SER A 221 9.69 -16.02 28.32
C SER A 221 9.61 -17.17 27.34
N GLY A 222 9.71 -16.86 26.07
CA GLY A 222 9.93 -17.84 25.01
C GLY A 222 8.67 -18.34 24.33
N ILE A 223 8.66 -19.64 24.05
CA ILE A 223 7.65 -20.29 23.21
C ILE A 223 6.29 -20.33 23.90
N VAL A 224 5.26 -19.95 23.18
CA VAL A 224 3.85 -20.06 23.58
C VAL A 224 3.29 -21.32 22.92
N GLU A 225 3.26 -22.43 23.64
CA GLU A 225 2.98 -23.76 23.07
C GLU A 225 1.62 -23.86 22.37
N GLU A 226 0.57 -23.21 22.92
CA GLU A 226 -0.77 -23.18 22.33
C GLU A 226 -0.83 -22.42 20.99
N ASN A 227 0.15 -21.57 20.71
CA ASN A 227 0.24 -20.78 19.47
C ASN A 227 1.22 -21.35 18.44
N LYS A 228 1.86 -22.48 18.76
CA LYS A 228 2.89 -23.10 17.93
C LYS A 228 2.29 -23.66 16.64
N ARG A 229 2.84 -23.25 15.50
CA ARG A 229 2.40 -23.67 14.16
C ARG A 229 3.49 -23.46 13.13
N GLU A 230 3.34 -24.07 11.95
CA GLU A 230 4.26 -23.86 10.81
C GLU A 230 4.35 -22.37 10.43
N GLU A 231 5.53 -21.91 10.06
CA GLU A 231 5.80 -20.54 9.62
C GLU A 231 5.01 -20.22 8.33
N TYR A 232 4.49 -19.00 8.25
CA TYR A 232 3.59 -18.58 7.17
C TYR A 232 4.21 -18.70 5.77
N GLY A 233 5.45 -18.24 5.59
CA GLY A 233 6.12 -18.27 4.29
C GLY A 233 6.43 -19.69 3.84
N HIS A 234 6.76 -20.62 4.76
CA HIS A 234 6.93 -22.03 4.47
C HIS A 234 5.62 -22.66 3.97
N SER A 235 4.54 -22.46 4.74
CA SER A 235 3.20 -22.94 4.37
C SER A 235 2.73 -22.36 3.04
N TYR A 236 2.95 -21.04 2.82
CA TYR A 236 2.59 -20.36 1.59
C TYR A 236 3.32 -20.94 0.37
N ARG A 237 4.66 -21.08 0.43
CA ARG A 237 5.47 -21.65 -0.66
C ARG A 237 5.10 -23.10 -0.95
N LYS A 238 4.86 -23.90 0.08
CA LYS A 238 4.42 -25.31 -0.03
C LYS A 238 3.05 -25.43 -0.73
N LEU A 239 2.11 -24.55 -0.42
CA LEU A 239 0.79 -24.57 -1.05
C LEU A 239 0.84 -24.03 -2.49
N THR A 240 1.56 -22.92 -2.72
CA THR A 240 1.64 -22.32 -4.06
C THR A 240 2.42 -23.16 -5.05
N SER A 241 3.40 -23.96 -4.59
CA SER A 241 4.13 -24.90 -5.48
C SER A 241 3.23 -25.97 -6.11
N LYS A 242 2.07 -26.25 -5.50
CA LYS A 242 1.06 -27.20 -6.02
C LYS A 242 0.08 -26.54 -7.00
N LEU A 243 0.06 -25.24 -7.10
CA LEU A 243 -0.80 -24.52 -8.04
C LEU A 243 -0.26 -24.66 -9.47
N LYS A 244 -1.16 -24.82 -10.43
CA LYS A 244 -0.77 -24.70 -11.84
C LYS A 244 -0.19 -23.30 -12.07
N LYS A 245 0.98 -23.22 -12.69
CA LYS A 245 1.54 -21.93 -13.11
C LYS A 245 0.51 -21.26 -14.02
N ALA A 246 0.11 -20.05 -13.65
CA ALA A 246 -0.73 -19.23 -14.54
C ALA A 246 0.04 -19.03 -15.84
N THR A 247 -0.58 -19.35 -16.96
CA THR A 247 -0.04 -18.96 -18.27
C THR A 247 -0.12 -17.44 -18.32
N PRO A 248 0.99 -16.74 -18.57
CA PRO A 248 0.92 -15.29 -18.77
C PRO A 248 -0.12 -14.99 -19.85
N PRO A 249 -0.98 -13.98 -19.70
CA PRO A 249 -1.88 -13.58 -20.77
C PRO A 249 -1.06 -13.29 -22.01
N ALA A 250 -1.54 -13.75 -23.18
CA ALA A 250 -0.91 -13.40 -24.43
C ALA A 250 -0.91 -11.86 -24.54
N GLY A 251 0.26 -11.28 -24.76
CA GLY A 251 0.36 -9.84 -24.99
C GLY A 251 -0.44 -9.43 -26.22
N ILE A 252 -0.99 -8.22 -26.21
CA ILE A 252 -1.63 -7.63 -27.39
C ILE A 252 -0.52 -7.22 -28.35
N ARG A 253 -0.60 -7.70 -29.60
CA ARG A 253 0.38 -7.33 -30.64
C ARG A 253 0.00 -5.99 -31.24
N ALA A 254 0.98 -5.18 -31.58
CA ALA A 254 0.81 -3.99 -32.40
C ALA A 254 0.67 -4.42 -33.87
N GLU A 255 -0.54 -4.26 -34.42
CA GLU A 255 -0.89 -4.69 -35.77
C GLU A 255 -1.44 -3.53 -36.62
N PHE A 256 -1.86 -2.42 -35.98
CA PHE A 256 -2.49 -1.31 -36.66
C PHE A 256 -1.69 -0.02 -36.53
N VAL A 257 -2.00 0.94 -37.37
CA VAL A 257 -1.35 2.24 -37.42
C VAL A 257 -2.19 3.25 -36.64
N PHE A 258 -1.55 3.94 -35.70
CA PHE A 258 -2.16 5.05 -34.98
C PHE A 258 -2.37 6.25 -35.91
N PRO A 259 -3.59 6.81 -36.01
CA PRO A 259 -3.88 7.91 -36.93
C PRO A 259 -3.30 9.27 -36.51
N GLU A 260 -2.93 9.42 -35.26
CA GLU A 260 -2.37 10.65 -34.68
C GLU A 260 -0.86 10.49 -34.44
N SER A 261 -0.17 11.60 -34.19
CA SER A 261 1.29 11.58 -33.96
C SER A 261 1.71 11.83 -32.50
N ASN A 262 0.74 12.21 -31.66
CA ASN A 262 1.00 12.65 -30.28
C ASN A 262 -0.02 12.08 -29.30
N ARG A 263 0.22 12.32 -28.01
CA ARG A 263 -0.69 11.95 -26.91
C ARG A 263 -2.10 12.43 -27.18
N GLN A 264 -3.06 11.53 -27.00
CA GLN A 264 -4.50 11.78 -27.14
C GLN A 264 -5.18 11.52 -25.81
N GLU A 265 -6.09 12.40 -25.43
CA GLU A 265 -6.85 12.33 -24.19
C GLU A 265 -8.34 12.28 -24.51
N VAL A 266 -9.03 11.25 -24.04
CA VAL A 266 -10.44 11.03 -24.31
C VAL A 266 -11.23 10.92 -23.01
N MET A 267 -12.36 11.61 -22.96
CA MET A 267 -13.31 11.47 -21.86
C MET A 267 -14.64 10.93 -22.37
N ILE A 268 -15.18 9.92 -21.71
CA ILE A 268 -16.52 9.42 -21.96
C ILE A 268 -17.38 9.77 -20.75
N LEU A 269 -18.33 10.65 -20.92
CA LEU A 269 -19.20 11.21 -19.89
C LEU A 269 -20.62 10.66 -20.06
N GLY A 270 -21.01 9.76 -19.20
CA GLY A 270 -22.29 9.09 -19.29
C GLY A 270 -22.93 8.80 -17.94
N SER A 271 -23.89 7.90 -17.95
CA SER A 271 -24.65 7.43 -16.80
C SER A 271 -24.46 5.93 -16.61
N ALA A 272 -24.69 5.45 -15.41
CA ALA A 272 -24.67 4.04 -15.09
C ALA A 272 -25.63 3.26 -16.02
N GLY A 273 -25.20 2.10 -16.50
CA GLY A 273 -25.92 1.29 -17.47
C GLY A 273 -25.59 1.56 -18.95
N GLN A 274 -24.88 2.64 -19.27
CA GLN A 274 -24.45 2.96 -20.65
C GLN A 274 -23.13 2.29 -21.07
N ARG A 275 -22.59 1.34 -20.30
CA ARG A 275 -21.35 0.61 -20.56
C ARG A 275 -20.13 1.51 -20.82
N ILE A 276 -20.07 2.63 -20.11
CA ILE A 276 -19.01 3.63 -20.26
C ILE A 276 -17.64 3.03 -20.02
N ILE A 277 -17.48 2.28 -18.90
CA ILE A 277 -16.21 1.65 -18.52
C ILE A 277 -15.78 0.63 -19.58
N THR A 278 -16.69 -0.24 -20.02
CA THR A 278 -16.41 -1.24 -21.07
C THR A 278 -15.95 -0.56 -22.36
N SER A 279 -16.56 0.56 -22.73
CA SER A 279 -16.15 1.32 -23.93
C SER A 279 -14.77 1.96 -23.73
N GLY A 280 -14.45 2.42 -22.52
CA GLY A 280 -13.10 2.85 -22.16
C GLY A 280 -12.07 1.73 -22.28
N ASP A 281 -12.39 0.52 -21.79
CA ASP A 281 -11.56 -0.67 -21.94
C ASP A 281 -11.30 -1.02 -23.42
N ILE A 282 -12.35 -0.97 -24.25
CA ILE A 282 -12.23 -1.19 -25.71
C ILE A 282 -11.31 -0.16 -26.35
N LEU A 283 -11.42 1.11 -25.97
CA LEU A 283 -10.56 2.17 -26.48
C LEU A 283 -9.10 1.97 -26.06
N CYS A 284 -8.85 1.56 -24.83
CA CYS A 284 -7.50 1.20 -24.37
C CYS A 284 -6.91 0.04 -25.17
N ILE A 285 -7.70 -1.02 -25.38
CA ILE A 285 -7.25 -2.17 -26.16
C ILE A 285 -7.00 -1.76 -27.62
N ALA A 286 -7.83 -0.90 -28.20
CA ALA A 286 -7.57 -0.34 -29.53
C ALA A 286 -6.23 0.40 -29.60
N GLY A 287 -5.88 1.19 -28.57
CA GLY A 287 -4.56 1.82 -28.45
C GLY A 287 -3.42 0.81 -28.38
N LEU A 288 -3.58 -0.24 -27.56
CA LEU A 288 -2.57 -1.31 -27.43
C LEU A 288 -2.36 -2.07 -28.77
N THR A 289 -3.40 -2.25 -29.59
CA THR A 289 -3.26 -2.88 -30.92
C THR A 289 -2.49 -2.02 -31.92
N ALA A 290 -2.24 -0.76 -31.62
CA ALA A 290 -1.34 0.13 -32.36
C ALA A 290 0.01 0.36 -31.64
N GLY A 291 0.30 -0.38 -30.56
CA GLY A 291 1.57 -0.29 -29.84
C GLY A 291 1.69 0.92 -28.92
N LEU A 292 0.58 1.55 -28.56
CA LEU A 292 0.59 2.73 -27.69
C LEU A 292 0.64 2.36 -26.21
N ASN A 293 1.22 3.25 -25.39
CA ASN A 293 1.00 3.30 -23.97
C ASN A 293 -0.42 3.81 -23.68
N VAL A 294 -1.11 3.19 -22.73
CA VAL A 294 -2.50 3.55 -22.40
C VAL A 294 -2.71 3.65 -20.90
N THR A 295 -3.56 4.57 -20.47
CA THR A 295 -4.10 4.61 -19.11
C THR A 295 -5.59 4.83 -19.14
N GLN A 296 -6.29 4.26 -18.15
CA GLN A 296 -7.71 4.46 -17.95
C GLN A 296 -7.99 4.75 -16.48
N LYS A 297 -8.76 5.78 -16.23
CA LYS A 297 -9.25 6.14 -14.92
C LYS A 297 -10.77 6.26 -14.97
N ASN A 298 -11.44 5.52 -14.10
CA ASN A 298 -12.90 5.47 -14.06
C ASN A 298 -13.43 6.19 -12.79
N ASP A 299 -14.52 6.94 -12.93
CA ASP A 299 -15.27 7.54 -11.83
C ASP A 299 -16.75 7.11 -11.98
N TYR A 300 -17.23 6.39 -10.96
CA TYR A 300 -18.60 5.90 -10.91
C TYR A 300 -19.09 5.82 -9.45
N ASN A 301 -20.40 5.90 -9.27
CA ASN A 301 -20.98 5.80 -7.95
C ASN A 301 -20.91 4.37 -7.39
N ILE A 302 -20.81 4.26 -6.07
CA ILE A 302 -20.90 2.98 -5.34
C ILE A 302 -22.29 2.33 -5.53
N THR A 303 -23.32 3.16 -5.78
CA THR A 303 -24.69 2.71 -5.97
C THR A 303 -24.85 2.05 -7.35
N VAL A 304 -25.25 0.80 -7.38
CA VAL A 304 -25.40 0.04 -8.62
C VAL A 304 -26.50 0.63 -9.53
N LEU A 305 -26.20 0.85 -10.79
CA LEU A 305 -27.10 1.30 -11.87
C LEU A 305 -27.68 2.72 -11.69
N ARG A 306 -27.06 3.60 -10.89
CA ARG A 306 -27.49 5.00 -10.75
C ARG A 306 -26.29 5.94 -10.67
N GLY A 307 -26.47 7.14 -11.25
CA GLY A 307 -25.52 8.24 -11.19
C GLY A 307 -24.50 8.27 -12.32
N PRO A 308 -23.57 9.23 -12.29
CA PRO A 308 -22.58 9.41 -13.35
C PRO A 308 -21.68 8.19 -13.49
N SER A 309 -21.31 7.90 -14.73
CA SER A 309 -20.27 6.95 -15.08
C SER A 309 -19.34 7.62 -16.09
N ILE A 310 -18.05 7.68 -15.74
CA ILE A 310 -17.05 8.42 -16.50
C ILE A 310 -15.84 7.53 -16.74
N SER A 311 -15.27 7.60 -17.93
CA SER A 311 -13.98 7.00 -18.23
C SER A 311 -13.07 8.08 -18.82
N GLU A 312 -11.88 8.23 -18.24
CA GLU A 312 -10.82 9.13 -18.67
C GLU A 312 -9.69 8.28 -19.23
N ILE A 313 -9.36 8.44 -20.49
CA ILE A 313 -8.44 7.58 -21.23
C ILE A 313 -7.32 8.42 -21.86
N ILE A 314 -6.09 7.93 -21.77
CA ILE A 314 -4.94 8.49 -22.46
C ILE A 314 -4.33 7.41 -23.33
N LEU A 315 -4.08 7.76 -24.60
CA LEU A 315 -3.30 6.97 -25.54
C LEU A 315 -2.08 7.80 -25.97
N SER A 316 -0.89 7.23 -25.88
CA SER A 316 0.35 7.95 -26.18
C SER A 316 1.40 7.04 -26.82
N PRO A 317 2.12 7.50 -27.84
CA PRO A 317 3.30 6.81 -28.32
C PRO A 317 4.44 6.85 -27.29
N ASP A 318 4.47 7.86 -26.42
CA ASP A 318 5.47 8.06 -25.38
C ASP A 318 4.96 7.57 -24.02
N ASP A 319 5.88 7.42 -23.04
CA ASP A 319 5.57 7.04 -21.68
C ASP A 319 4.61 8.04 -21.01
N ILE A 320 3.63 7.52 -20.28
CA ILE A 320 2.63 8.34 -19.58
C ILE A 320 3.07 8.58 -18.13
N GLY A 321 3.75 9.68 -17.88
CA GLY A 321 4.20 10.08 -16.53
C GLY A 321 3.08 10.60 -15.62
N TYR A 322 1.99 11.11 -16.20
CA TYR A 322 0.82 11.60 -15.47
C TYR A 322 -0.47 11.11 -16.12
N SER A 323 -1.33 10.46 -15.36
CA SER A 323 -2.57 9.82 -15.83
C SER A 323 -3.83 10.71 -15.74
N GLY A 324 -3.69 11.98 -15.34
CA GLY A 324 -4.79 12.94 -15.36
C GLY A 324 -5.03 13.51 -16.75
N ILE A 325 -6.29 13.88 -17.02
CA ILE A 325 -6.67 14.60 -18.24
C ILE A 325 -6.28 16.07 -18.07
N GLU A 326 -5.49 16.58 -18.98
CA GLU A 326 -5.07 18.00 -19.02
C GLU A 326 -5.77 18.76 -20.12
N LYS A 327 -5.76 18.22 -21.35
CA LYS A 327 -6.40 18.82 -22.51
C LYS A 327 -7.04 17.73 -23.37
N PRO A 328 -8.32 17.41 -23.16
CA PRO A 328 -8.97 16.34 -23.91
C PRO A 328 -9.01 16.64 -25.41
N SER A 329 -8.57 15.67 -26.22
CA SER A 329 -8.72 15.72 -27.69
C SER A 329 -10.16 15.47 -28.10
N VAL A 330 -10.83 14.55 -27.38
CA VAL A 330 -12.24 14.18 -27.63
C VAL A 330 -12.99 14.03 -26.31
N ILE A 331 -14.18 14.61 -26.24
CA ILE A 331 -15.15 14.35 -25.17
C ILE A 331 -16.39 13.70 -25.82
N ILE A 332 -16.76 12.51 -25.33
CA ILE A 332 -18.00 11.83 -25.69
C ILE A 332 -19.02 12.11 -24.58
N ALA A 333 -20.00 12.97 -24.85
CA ALA A 333 -21.00 13.45 -23.90
C ALA A 333 -22.34 12.75 -24.12
N LEU A 334 -22.68 11.76 -23.27
CA LEU A 334 -23.82 10.87 -23.46
C LEU A 334 -24.96 11.06 -22.47
N ALA A 335 -24.67 11.59 -21.27
CA ALA A 335 -25.67 11.84 -20.24
C ALA A 335 -25.33 13.08 -19.39
N GLN A 336 -26.35 13.79 -18.96
CA GLN A 336 -26.20 15.02 -18.17
C GLN A 336 -25.44 14.80 -16.86
N GLU A 337 -25.67 13.68 -16.20
CA GLU A 337 -24.98 13.33 -14.94
C GLU A 337 -23.46 13.30 -15.10
N GLY A 338 -22.95 12.74 -16.18
CA GLY A 338 -21.52 12.71 -16.48
C GLY A 338 -20.95 14.10 -16.79
N ILE A 339 -21.69 14.90 -17.53
CA ILE A 339 -21.34 16.27 -17.89
C ILE A 339 -21.28 17.14 -16.62
N ASP A 340 -22.30 17.10 -15.78
CA ASP A 340 -22.38 17.88 -14.55
C ASP A 340 -21.24 17.52 -13.59
N ARG A 341 -20.87 16.25 -13.51
CA ARG A 341 -19.75 15.75 -12.69
C ARG A 341 -18.39 16.30 -13.13
N ARG A 342 -18.23 16.62 -14.41
CA ARG A 342 -17.00 17.17 -15.03
C ARG A 342 -17.17 18.60 -15.58
N ARG A 343 -18.20 19.32 -15.11
CA ARG A 343 -18.57 20.66 -15.61
C ARG A 343 -17.39 21.63 -15.70
N TYR A 344 -16.47 21.55 -14.76
CA TYR A 344 -15.31 22.45 -14.68
C TYR A 344 -14.35 22.36 -15.88
N ILE A 345 -14.32 21.22 -16.60
CA ILE A 345 -13.40 21.01 -17.71
C ILE A 345 -13.79 21.86 -18.93
N PHE A 346 -15.10 22.09 -19.15
CA PHE A 346 -15.60 22.72 -20.36
C PHE A 346 -15.13 24.17 -20.53
N ASN A 347 -14.91 24.90 -19.44
CA ASN A 347 -14.45 26.28 -19.49
C ASN A 347 -13.04 26.47 -20.10
N GLY A 348 -12.21 25.41 -20.07
CA GLY A 348 -10.83 25.43 -20.55
C GLY A 348 -10.66 24.90 -21.98
N LEU A 349 -11.73 24.43 -22.63
CA LEU A 349 -11.66 23.82 -23.95
C LEU A 349 -11.54 24.88 -25.05
N ASP A 350 -10.81 24.50 -26.11
CA ASP A 350 -10.68 25.30 -27.34
C ASP A 350 -11.07 24.45 -28.57
N GLU A 351 -10.96 25.04 -29.75
CA GLU A 351 -11.33 24.42 -31.04
C GLU A 351 -10.56 23.12 -31.37
N SER A 352 -9.47 22.81 -30.64
CA SER A 352 -8.74 21.57 -30.81
C SER A 352 -9.45 20.34 -30.18
N THR A 353 -10.39 20.58 -29.25
CA THR A 353 -11.23 19.55 -28.64
C THR A 353 -12.47 19.28 -29.48
N LEU A 354 -12.75 18.03 -29.78
CA LEU A 354 -14.02 17.61 -30.40
C LEU A 354 -14.97 17.07 -29.33
N ILE A 355 -16.16 17.64 -29.23
CA ILE A 355 -17.25 17.10 -28.39
C ILE A 355 -18.24 16.33 -29.27
N ILE A 356 -18.30 15.01 -29.13
CA ILE A 356 -19.33 14.16 -29.71
C ILE A 356 -20.49 14.14 -28.71
N ARG A 357 -21.58 14.81 -29.05
CA ARG A 357 -22.71 15.06 -28.15
C ARG A 357 -23.92 14.25 -28.56
N SER A 358 -24.49 13.50 -27.60
CA SER A 358 -25.81 12.86 -27.77
C SER A 358 -26.92 13.89 -27.70
N ALA A 359 -27.99 13.66 -28.46
CA ALA A 359 -29.18 14.53 -28.40
C ALA A 359 -29.76 14.57 -26.99
N GLY A 360 -30.18 15.77 -26.57
CA GLY A 360 -30.84 15.99 -25.27
C GLY A 360 -29.92 16.19 -24.06
N VAL A 361 -28.63 16.41 -24.27
CA VAL A 361 -27.70 16.84 -23.20
C VAL A 361 -27.27 18.29 -23.39
N ASP A 362 -27.18 19.03 -22.28
CA ASP A 362 -26.74 20.41 -22.26
C ASP A 362 -25.25 20.47 -21.94
N ILE A 363 -24.48 21.09 -22.83
CA ILE A 363 -23.05 21.29 -22.64
C ILE A 363 -22.82 22.71 -22.09
N PRO A 364 -21.98 22.86 -21.05
CA PRO A 364 -21.55 24.17 -20.59
C PRO A 364 -20.90 24.98 -21.71
N GLU A 365 -20.93 26.32 -21.60
CA GLU A 365 -20.30 27.21 -22.57
C GLU A 365 -18.84 26.79 -22.81
N SER A 366 -18.48 26.62 -24.08
CA SER A 366 -17.18 26.12 -24.50
C SER A 366 -16.86 26.56 -25.93
N ARG A 367 -15.57 26.70 -26.25
CA ARG A 367 -15.07 26.99 -27.59
C ARG A 367 -14.71 25.71 -28.38
N ALA A 368 -15.01 24.54 -27.83
CA ALA A 368 -14.74 23.26 -28.50
C ALA A 368 -15.58 23.10 -29.78
N ALA A 369 -15.09 22.27 -30.70
CA ALA A 369 -15.87 21.84 -31.86
C ALA A 369 -16.95 20.84 -31.43
N PHE A 370 -18.16 20.90 -32.04
CA PHE A 370 -19.27 20.01 -31.72
C PHE A 370 -19.62 19.12 -32.86
N LEU A 371 -19.93 17.87 -32.57
CA LEU A 371 -20.60 16.91 -33.48
C LEU A 371 -21.81 16.33 -32.74
N ASP A 372 -22.98 16.68 -33.21
CA ASP A 372 -24.25 16.17 -32.68
C ASP A 372 -24.58 14.80 -33.28
N VAL A 373 -24.87 13.81 -32.44
CA VAL A 373 -25.23 12.46 -32.86
C VAL A 373 -26.53 12.04 -32.20
N ASP A 374 -27.59 11.90 -32.96
CA ASP A 374 -28.85 11.38 -32.43
C ASP A 374 -28.90 9.86 -32.52
N LEU A 375 -28.25 9.22 -31.54
CA LEU A 375 -28.20 7.76 -31.42
C LEU A 375 -29.59 7.14 -31.16
N LYS A 376 -30.47 7.89 -30.50
CA LYS A 376 -31.84 7.46 -30.18
C LYS A 376 -32.70 7.40 -31.44
N ALA A 377 -32.67 8.43 -32.26
CA ALA A 377 -33.38 8.45 -33.52
C ALA A 377 -32.92 7.34 -34.52
N ARG A 378 -31.64 6.93 -34.38
CA ARG A 378 -31.07 5.80 -35.14
C ARG A 378 -31.42 4.43 -34.55
N GLY A 379 -32.29 4.36 -33.54
CA GLY A 379 -32.75 3.10 -32.92
C GLY A 379 -31.67 2.36 -32.12
N ILE A 380 -30.60 3.07 -31.69
CA ILE A 380 -29.54 2.49 -30.89
C ILE A 380 -29.94 2.58 -29.41
N LYS A 381 -29.93 1.44 -28.70
CA LYS A 381 -30.22 1.39 -27.27
C LYS A 381 -29.16 2.14 -26.48
N SER A 382 -29.55 2.79 -25.38
CA SER A 382 -28.67 3.63 -24.56
C SER A 382 -27.44 2.90 -24.03
N GLU A 383 -27.54 1.62 -23.75
CA GLU A 383 -26.42 0.77 -23.31
C GLU A 383 -25.29 0.64 -24.34
N ASN A 384 -25.57 0.96 -25.59
CA ASN A 384 -24.64 0.87 -26.72
C ASN A 384 -24.18 2.25 -27.23
N TRP A 385 -24.63 3.34 -26.65
CA TRP A 385 -24.28 4.69 -27.08
C TRP A 385 -22.79 4.98 -27.00
N ALA A 386 -22.13 4.53 -25.96
CA ALA A 386 -20.69 4.72 -25.81
C ALA A 386 -19.91 4.01 -26.92
N LEU A 387 -20.22 2.76 -27.20
CA LEU A 387 -19.58 2.01 -28.29
C LEU A 387 -19.89 2.61 -29.66
N ALA A 388 -21.12 3.04 -29.89
CA ALA A 388 -21.51 3.72 -31.12
C ALA A 388 -20.75 5.05 -31.33
N SER A 389 -20.52 5.80 -30.24
CA SER A 389 -19.72 7.04 -30.30
C SER A 389 -18.24 6.76 -30.56
N LEU A 390 -17.68 5.65 -30.05
CA LEU A 390 -16.34 5.21 -30.44
C LEU A 390 -16.26 4.90 -31.94
N ALA A 391 -17.32 4.32 -32.53
CA ALA A 391 -17.38 4.10 -33.97
C ALA A 391 -17.43 5.41 -34.78
N VAL A 392 -18.18 6.43 -34.30
CA VAL A 392 -18.15 7.79 -34.87
C VAL A 392 -16.74 8.35 -34.86
N MET A 393 -16.09 8.31 -33.71
CA MET A 393 -14.71 8.79 -33.52
C MET A 393 -13.72 8.06 -34.43
N ALA A 394 -13.84 6.74 -34.55
CA ALA A 394 -12.99 5.92 -35.41
C ALA A 394 -13.20 6.19 -36.93
N LYS A 395 -14.44 6.43 -37.36
CA LYS A 395 -14.76 6.80 -38.74
C LYS A 395 -14.23 8.18 -39.12
N LEU A 396 -14.20 9.09 -38.17
CA LEU A 396 -13.54 10.40 -38.32
C LEU A 396 -12.00 10.30 -38.28
N LYS A 397 -11.45 9.13 -38.03
CA LYS A 397 -10.01 8.89 -37.80
C LYS A 397 -9.43 9.78 -36.71
N LYS A 398 -10.24 10.17 -35.72
CA LYS A 398 -9.82 10.89 -34.54
C LYS A 398 -9.45 9.89 -33.44
N VAL A 399 -8.29 10.03 -32.86
CA VAL A 399 -7.74 9.18 -31.80
C VAL A 399 -7.50 7.73 -32.23
N ILE A 400 -8.48 7.06 -32.83
CA ILE A 400 -8.40 5.69 -33.36
C ILE A 400 -8.99 5.63 -34.75
N ASN A 401 -8.75 4.54 -35.47
CA ASN A 401 -9.42 4.20 -36.74
C ASN A 401 -10.26 2.94 -36.58
N MET A 402 -11.01 2.60 -37.62
CA MET A 402 -11.92 1.43 -37.63
C MET A 402 -11.17 0.10 -37.49
N ASP A 403 -9.93 -0.01 -37.99
CA ASP A 403 -9.15 -1.25 -37.92
C ASP A 403 -8.75 -1.51 -36.44
N MET A 404 -8.29 -0.49 -35.75
CA MET A 404 -8.00 -0.53 -34.31
C MET A 404 -9.25 -0.90 -33.48
N LEU A 405 -10.39 -0.27 -33.76
CA LEU A 405 -11.64 -0.55 -33.07
C LEU A 405 -12.10 -2.00 -33.30
N ASN A 406 -12.13 -2.46 -34.56
CA ASN A 406 -12.50 -3.83 -34.90
C ASN A 406 -11.54 -4.87 -34.33
N GLY A 407 -10.23 -4.57 -34.32
CA GLY A 407 -9.22 -5.38 -33.65
C GLY A 407 -9.48 -5.53 -32.15
N ALA A 408 -9.78 -4.41 -31.49
CA ALA A 408 -10.11 -4.40 -30.03
C ALA A 408 -11.38 -5.23 -29.76
N LEU A 409 -12.44 -5.07 -30.55
CA LEU A 409 -13.67 -5.83 -30.38
C LEU A 409 -13.45 -7.34 -30.49
N LYS A 410 -12.60 -7.80 -31.40
CA LYS A 410 -12.22 -9.22 -31.55
C LYS A 410 -11.45 -9.77 -30.36
N LEU A 411 -10.70 -8.90 -29.65
CA LEU A 411 -9.98 -9.28 -28.44
C LEU A 411 -10.87 -9.33 -27.20
N VAL A 412 -11.86 -8.42 -27.11
CA VAL A 412 -12.74 -8.27 -25.95
C VAL A 412 -13.91 -9.26 -25.99
N PHE A 413 -14.57 -9.39 -27.15
CA PHE A 413 -15.81 -10.13 -27.26
C PHE A 413 -15.63 -11.47 -27.97
N ARG A 414 -16.58 -12.39 -27.77
CA ARG A 414 -16.65 -13.72 -28.42
C ARG A 414 -18.01 -13.94 -29.03
N GLU A 415 -18.05 -14.77 -30.07
CA GLU A 415 -19.26 -15.29 -30.69
C GLU A 415 -20.33 -14.22 -30.99
N ALA A 416 -21.57 -14.47 -30.58
CA ALA A 416 -22.71 -13.60 -30.84
C ALA A 416 -22.57 -12.17 -30.32
N VAL A 417 -21.81 -11.96 -29.21
CA VAL A 417 -21.55 -10.61 -28.69
C VAL A 417 -20.61 -9.84 -29.59
N LEU A 418 -19.62 -10.51 -30.18
CA LEU A 418 -18.70 -9.91 -31.15
C LEU A 418 -19.45 -9.54 -32.43
N GLU A 419 -20.27 -10.46 -32.98
CA GLU A 419 -21.05 -10.20 -34.17
C GLU A 419 -21.96 -8.97 -34.01
N SER A 420 -22.72 -8.92 -32.91
CA SER A 420 -23.58 -7.78 -32.58
C SER A 420 -22.80 -6.46 -32.42
N ALA A 421 -21.62 -6.50 -31.81
CA ALA A 421 -20.78 -5.32 -31.68
C ALA A 421 -20.21 -4.82 -32.99
N LEU A 422 -19.74 -5.73 -33.87
CA LEU A 422 -19.27 -5.41 -35.22
C LEU A 422 -20.38 -4.87 -36.10
N GLU A 423 -21.58 -5.47 -36.05
CA GLU A 423 -22.75 -4.95 -36.77
C GLU A 423 -23.10 -3.53 -36.33
N LEU A 424 -23.13 -3.30 -35.03
CA LEU A 424 -23.39 -1.98 -34.46
C LEU A 424 -22.40 -0.92 -34.97
N VAL A 425 -21.08 -1.15 -34.85
CA VAL A 425 -20.06 -0.14 -35.19
C VAL A 425 -20.00 0.11 -36.71
N ASN A 426 -20.31 -0.89 -37.53
CA ASN A 426 -20.38 -0.74 -39.00
C ASN A 426 -21.62 0.03 -39.44
N ARG A 427 -22.78 -0.17 -38.79
CA ARG A 427 -24.07 0.48 -39.10
C ARG A 427 -24.12 1.96 -38.73
N VAL A 428 -23.32 2.41 -37.75
CA VAL A 428 -23.29 3.83 -37.33
C VAL A 428 -22.79 4.67 -38.53
N GLU A 429 -23.60 5.58 -39.02
CA GLU A 429 -23.23 6.59 -40.03
C GLU A 429 -22.76 7.89 -39.37
N LEU A 430 -21.94 8.70 -40.07
CA LEU A 430 -21.47 10.01 -39.61
C LEU A 430 -22.57 11.05 -39.72
#